data_5cedbbd6e1ba435d2890fa303a395c19
#
_entry.id   5cedbbd6e1ba435d2890fa303a395c19
#
_cell.length_a   1.000
_cell.length_b   1.000
_cell.length_c   1.000
_cell.angle_alpha   90.00
_cell.angle_beta   90.00
_cell.angle_gamma   90.00
#
_symmetry.space_group_name_H-M   'P 1'
#
loop_
_entity.id
_entity.type
_entity.pdbx_description
1 polymer ?
#
loop_
_entity_poly.entity_id
_entity_poly.type
_entity_poly.pdbx_seq_one_letter_code
_entity_poly.pdbx_strand_id
1 'polypeptide(L)'
;MSKASVYEAKTENFIQPILDSMNFELVDVEYVKEGGMNYLRAYIDKEGGITVDDCEVVARQMNEILDREDYIPDSYTFEVSSPGLGRPLKKDVL
;
A
#
# COMPACT_ATOMS: atom_id res chain seq x y z
N MET A 1 -2.01 19.82 -8.96
CA MET A 1 -1.81 18.43 -8.52
C MET A 1 -3.04 17.61 -8.79
N SER A 2 -2.87 16.36 -9.19
CA SER A 2 -4.00 15.49 -9.40
C SER A 2 -4.52 14.99 -8.05
N LYS A 3 -5.77 14.53 -8.04
CA LYS A 3 -6.33 13.94 -6.83
C LYS A 3 -5.54 12.71 -6.40
N ALA A 4 -5.07 11.93 -7.37
CA ALA A 4 -4.26 10.76 -7.08
C ALA A 4 -3.00 11.12 -6.31
N SER A 5 -2.32 12.20 -6.70
CA SER A 5 -1.12 12.65 -6.00
C SER A 5 -1.41 13.03 -4.56
N VAL A 6 -2.56 13.66 -4.31
CA VAL A 6 -2.95 14.05 -2.95
C VAL A 6 -3.22 12.81 -2.11
N TYR A 7 -3.94 11.84 -2.65
CA TYR A 7 -4.25 10.61 -1.93
C TYR A 7 -2.98 9.82 -1.63
N GLU A 8 -2.06 9.78 -2.59
CA GLU A 8 -0.80 9.09 -2.41
C GLU A 8 0.03 9.72 -1.31
N ALA A 9 0.10 11.05 -1.30
CA ALA A 9 0.88 11.77 -0.28
C ALA A 9 0.30 11.57 1.11
N LYS A 10 -1.02 11.61 1.24
CA LYS A 10 -1.65 11.38 2.54
C LYS A 10 -1.42 9.96 3.01
N THR A 11 -1.50 8.99 2.10
CA THR A 11 -1.26 7.60 2.45
C THR A 11 0.18 7.42 2.92
N GLU A 12 1.14 8.04 2.25
CA GLU A 12 2.54 7.96 2.67
C GLU A 12 2.71 8.49 4.09
N ASN A 13 2.06 9.60 4.40
CA ASN A 13 2.17 10.20 5.74
C ASN A 13 1.58 9.29 6.81
N PHE A 14 0.50 8.60 6.52
CA PHE A 14 -0.11 7.70 7.49
C PHE A 14 0.62 6.38 7.62
N ILE A 15 1.14 5.84 6.52
CA ILE A 15 1.76 4.52 6.55
C ILE A 15 3.19 4.56 7.08
N GLN A 16 3.88 5.68 6.92
CA GLN A 16 5.28 5.78 7.31
C GLN A 16 5.53 5.45 8.78
N PRO A 17 4.74 5.99 9.75
CA PRO A 17 4.97 5.63 11.15
C PRO A 17 4.77 4.13 11.41
N ILE A 18 3.83 3.50 10.71
CA ILE A 18 3.61 2.07 10.85
C ILE A 18 4.85 1.30 10.40
N LEU A 19 5.38 1.65 9.23
CA LEU A 19 6.53 0.98 8.67
C LEU A 19 7.78 1.22 9.51
N ASP A 20 7.95 2.45 10.01
CA ASP A 20 9.08 2.79 10.87
C ASP A 20 9.09 1.93 12.12
N SER A 21 7.91 1.69 12.72
CA SER A 21 7.81 0.91 13.93
C SER A 21 8.14 -0.57 13.69
N MET A 22 8.02 -1.02 12.45
CA MET A 22 8.29 -2.41 12.09
C MET A 22 9.63 -2.57 11.38
N ASN A 23 10.35 -1.48 11.19
CA ASN A 23 11.64 -1.49 10.49
C ASN A 23 11.48 -1.90 9.03
N PHE A 24 10.38 -1.51 8.42
CA PHE A 24 10.10 -1.76 7.01
C PHE A 24 10.36 -0.49 6.21
N GLU A 25 10.61 -0.66 4.93
CA GLU A 25 10.88 0.43 4.01
C GLU A 25 9.66 0.68 3.12
N LEU A 26 9.31 1.95 2.92
CA LEU A 26 8.27 2.31 1.95
C LEU A 26 8.93 2.48 0.59
N VAL A 27 8.52 1.67 -0.37
CA VAL A 27 9.08 1.73 -1.72
C VAL A 27 8.27 2.70 -2.58
N ASP A 28 6.95 2.60 -2.54
CA ASP A 28 6.10 3.47 -3.34
C ASP A 28 4.65 3.37 -2.87
N VAL A 29 3.87 4.38 -3.24
CA VAL A 29 2.41 4.37 -3.06
C VAL A 29 1.81 4.87 -4.36
N GLU A 30 0.80 4.16 -4.86
CA GLU A 30 0.12 4.60 -6.08
C GLU A 30 -1.39 4.48 -5.93
N TYR A 31 -2.09 5.38 -6.59
CA TYR A 31 -3.55 5.35 -6.66
C TYR A 31 -3.91 5.33 -8.14
N VAL A 32 -4.43 4.19 -8.61
CA VAL A 32 -4.63 3.96 -10.03
C VAL A 32 -6.03 3.42 -10.29
N LYS A 33 -6.47 3.57 -11.52
CA LYS A 33 -7.75 3.02 -11.96
C LYS A 33 -7.48 1.95 -13.01
N GLU A 34 -8.00 0.75 -12.76
CA GLU A 34 -7.84 -0.37 -13.68
C GLU A 34 -9.17 -1.06 -13.85
N GLY A 35 -9.61 -1.22 -15.10
CA GLY A 35 -10.85 -1.93 -15.37
C GLY A 35 -12.06 -1.32 -14.71
N GLY A 36 -12.07 -0.01 -14.54
CA GLY A 36 -13.18 0.67 -13.90
C GLY A 36 -13.13 0.68 -12.38
N MET A 37 -12.10 0.07 -11.79
CA MET A 37 -11.95 0.02 -10.34
C MET A 37 -10.74 0.81 -9.91
N ASN A 38 -10.85 1.46 -8.75
CA ASN A 38 -9.75 2.24 -8.18
C ASN A 38 -8.97 1.37 -7.20
N TYR A 39 -7.65 1.49 -7.24
CA TYR A 39 -6.76 0.76 -6.34
C TYR A 39 -5.79 1.72 -5.67
N LEU A 40 -5.71 1.61 -4.35
CA LEU A 40 -4.67 2.29 -3.57
C LEU A 40 -3.67 1.22 -3.18
N ARG A 41 -2.45 1.32 -3.69
CA ARG A 41 -1.43 0.28 -3.49
C ARG A 41 -0.22 0.86 -2.80
N ALA A 42 0.26 0.16 -1.78
CA ALA A 42 1.49 0.51 -1.10
C ALA A 42 2.49 -0.63 -1.30
N TYR A 43 3.70 -0.27 -1.71
CA TYR A 43 4.77 -1.22 -1.93
C TYR A 43 5.79 -1.05 -0.83
N ILE A 44 6.05 -2.13 -0.09
CA ILE A 44 6.94 -2.10 1.07
C ILE A 44 8.01 -3.18 0.94
N ASP A 45 9.10 -3.01 1.67
CA ASP A 45 10.17 -3.99 1.67
C ASP A 45 10.87 -4.00 3.03
N LYS A 46 11.73 -4.97 3.24
CA LYS A 46 12.58 -5.01 4.43
C LYS A 46 13.80 -5.85 4.12
N GLU A 47 14.82 -5.70 4.94
CA GLU A 47 16.02 -6.52 4.82
C GLU A 47 15.63 -7.98 5.00
N GLY A 48 16.05 -8.83 4.08
CA GLY A 48 15.69 -10.24 4.10
C GLY A 48 14.40 -10.57 3.38
N GLY A 49 13.65 -9.55 2.96
CA GLY A 49 12.42 -9.72 2.18
C GLY A 49 11.15 -9.64 3.01
N ILE A 50 10.14 -9.06 2.43
CA ILE A 50 8.81 -8.93 3.04
C ILE A 50 8.06 -10.25 2.83
N THR A 51 7.29 -10.65 3.84
CA THR A 51 6.41 -11.82 3.73
C THR A 51 4.96 -11.38 3.54
N VAL A 52 4.12 -12.34 3.19
CA VAL A 52 2.67 -12.09 3.07
C VAL A 52 2.10 -11.65 4.42
N ASP A 53 2.56 -12.28 5.52
CA ASP A 53 2.11 -11.88 6.85
C ASP A 53 2.48 -10.45 7.17
N ASP A 54 3.67 -10.00 6.77
CA ASP A 54 4.10 -8.62 6.97
C ASP A 54 3.15 -7.66 6.27
N CYS A 55 2.79 -7.98 5.03
CA CYS A 55 1.85 -7.15 4.26
C CYS A 55 0.48 -7.11 4.93
N GLU A 56 0.03 -8.24 5.47
CA GLU A 56 -1.26 -8.31 6.15
C GLU A 56 -1.31 -7.42 7.38
N VAL A 57 -0.24 -7.43 8.16
CA VAL A 57 -0.20 -6.61 9.38
C VAL A 57 -0.28 -5.13 9.01
N VAL A 58 0.48 -4.71 8.01
CA VAL A 58 0.47 -3.32 7.57
C VAL A 58 -0.90 -2.96 7.01
N ALA A 59 -1.48 -3.84 6.19
CA ALA A 59 -2.78 -3.58 5.60
C ALA A 59 -3.87 -3.42 6.66
N ARG A 60 -3.83 -4.25 7.69
CA ARG A 60 -4.83 -4.19 8.76
C ARG A 60 -4.75 -2.86 9.49
N GLN A 61 -3.55 -2.41 9.82
CA GLN A 61 -3.39 -1.13 10.51
C GLN A 61 -3.80 0.03 9.62
N MET A 62 -3.44 -0.02 8.33
CA MET A 62 -3.83 1.04 7.41
C MET A 62 -5.33 1.07 7.17
N ASN A 63 -5.99 -0.10 7.14
CA ASN A 63 -7.43 -0.12 6.96
C ASN A 63 -8.16 0.64 8.07
N GLU A 64 -7.68 0.53 9.30
CA GLU A 64 -8.26 1.27 10.41
C GLU A 64 -8.11 2.77 10.20
N ILE A 65 -6.95 3.20 9.72
CA ILE A 65 -6.68 4.61 9.48
C ILE A 65 -7.54 5.11 8.30
N LEU A 66 -7.61 4.31 7.23
CA LEU A 66 -8.40 4.68 6.06
C LEU A 66 -9.87 4.84 6.41
N ASP A 67 -10.40 3.98 7.25
CA ASP A 67 -11.79 4.08 7.71
C ASP A 67 -12.00 5.30 8.58
N ARG A 68 -11.03 5.58 9.48
CA ARG A 68 -11.17 6.68 10.41
C ARG A 68 -11.02 8.04 9.73
N GLU A 69 -10.02 8.17 8.87
CA GLU A 69 -9.70 9.46 8.24
C GLU A 69 -10.53 9.71 6.98
N ASP A 70 -10.90 8.66 6.29
CA ASP A 70 -11.83 8.70 5.14
C ASP A 70 -11.50 9.84 4.16
N TYR A 71 -10.24 9.92 3.75
CA TYR A 71 -9.79 11.03 2.91
C TYR A 71 -9.91 10.76 1.42
N ILE A 72 -10.35 9.58 1.02
CA ILE A 72 -10.58 9.24 -0.38
C ILE A 72 -12.08 9.03 -0.57
N PRO A 73 -12.75 9.94 -1.30
CA PRO A 73 -14.21 9.86 -1.42
C PRO A 73 -14.71 8.78 -2.37
N ASP A 74 -13.83 8.26 -3.23
CA ASP A 74 -14.21 7.24 -4.20
C ASP A 74 -14.16 5.86 -3.56
N SER A 75 -14.88 4.92 -4.13
CA SER A 75 -14.72 3.51 -3.75
C SER A 75 -13.39 3.02 -4.28
N TYR A 76 -12.66 2.28 -3.47
CA TYR A 76 -11.35 1.78 -3.86
C TYR A 76 -11.00 0.52 -3.08
N THR A 77 -10.02 -0.23 -3.60
CA THR A 77 -9.46 -1.38 -2.91
C THR A 77 -8.06 -1.01 -2.46
N PHE A 78 -7.75 -1.27 -1.19
CA PHE A 78 -6.41 -1.01 -0.65
C PHE A 78 -5.61 -2.31 -0.66
N GLU A 79 -4.40 -2.25 -1.19
CA GLU A 79 -3.52 -3.42 -1.28
C GLU A 79 -2.13 -3.04 -0.79
N VAL A 80 -1.49 -3.97 -0.07
CA VAL A 80 -0.11 -3.84 0.33
C VAL A 80 0.67 -4.99 -0.29
N SER A 81 1.81 -4.68 -0.88
CA SER A 81 2.56 -5.67 -1.63
C SER A 81 4.05 -5.34 -1.53
N SER A 82 4.89 -6.18 -2.07
CA SER A 82 6.32 -5.94 -2.12
C SER A 82 6.80 -6.24 -3.53
N PRO A 83 7.72 -5.42 -4.07
CA PRO A 83 8.30 -5.74 -5.37
C PRO A 83 8.94 -7.12 -5.38
N GLY A 84 9.47 -7.55 -4.26
CA GLY A 84 10.08 -8.86 -4.16
C GLY A 84 9.07 -9.98 -4.21
N LEU A 85 7.88 -9.78 -3.65
CA LEU A 85 6.84 -10.79 -3.68
C LEU A 85 6.24 -10.95 -5.06
N GLY A 86 6.14 -9.86 -5.78
CA GLY A 86 5.50 -9.89 -7.10
C GLY A 86 6.25 -10.69 -8.11
N ARG A 87 7.46 -10.99 -7.87
CA ARG A 87 8.21 -11.69 -8.84
C ARG A 87 7.91 -13.13 -8.85
N PRO A 88 8.00 -13.83 -8.20
CA PRO A 88 7.83 -15.20 -8.42
C PRO A 88 6.49 -15.60 -8.17
N LEU A 89 5.80 -14.83 -8.00
CA LEU A 89 4.53 -15.30 -7.73
C LEU A 89 3.60 -15.09 -8.81
N LYS A 90 4.07 -14.26 -8.88
CA LYS A 90 3.67 -13.83 -9.72
C LYS A 90 3.46 -14.03 -10.48
N LYS A 91 3.48 -13.90 -10.71
CA LYS A 91 3.70 -13.83 -11.53
C LYS A 91 3.66 -14.12 -12.10
N ASP A 92 3.42 -14.08 -11.96
CA ASP A 92 3.66 -14.14 -12.59
C ASP A 92 3.64 -14.25 -12.93
N VAL A 93 3.29 -14.22 -12.75
CA VAL A 93 3.62 -14.13 -13.22
C VAL A 93 3.74 -14.29 -13.59
N LEU A 94 3.50 -14.29 -13.67
CA LEU A 94 3.94 -14.26 -14.22
C LEU A 94 3.99 -14.43 -14.55
#